data_c61092d9943fad7bd650bbcff1193560
#
_entry.id   c61092d9943fad7bd650bbcff1193560
#
_cell.length_a   1.000
_cell.length_b   1.000
_cell.length_c   1.000
_cell.angle_alpha   90.00
_cell.angle_beta   90.00
_cell.angle_gamma   90.00
#
_symmetry.space_group_name_H-M   'P 1'
#
loop_
_entity.id
_entity.type
_entity.pdbx_description
1 polymer ?
#
loop_
_entity_poly.entity_id
_entity_poly.type
_entity_poly.pdbx_seq_one_letter_code
_entity_poly.pdbx_strand_id
1 'polypeptide(L)'
;MTKAEENLAEDLQRTGGDAWSRLQGQIISNLVDKETGKTFNQLRNEAYSDSKETRKTAYEKELALLEGAKIPLAACLNNLKGATVTLNRRRNWTDAIERSLSSARIRKKTLDSLIGA
;
A
#
# COMPACT_ATOMS: atom_id res chain seq x y z
N MET A 1 -11.08 13.42 -17.49
CA MET A 1 -11.28 14.55 -16.54
C MET A 1 -10.77 15.83 -17.19
N THR A 2 -11.40 16.97 -16.90
CA THR A 2 -10.91 18.30 -17.31
C THR A 2 -9.69 18.71 -16.46
N LYS A 3 -8.96 19.74 -16.89
CA LYS A 3 -7.82 20.27 -16.13
C LYS A 3 -8.24 20.76 -14.73
N ALA A 4 -9.41 21.38 -14.61
CA ALA A 4 -9.93 21.85 -13.32
C ALA A 4 -10.24 20.68 -12.37
N GLU A 5 -10.82 19.59 -12.88
CA GLU A 5 -11.09 18.39 -12.12
C GLU A 5 -9.80 17.69 -11.69
N GLU A 6 -8.76 17.66 -12.55
CA GLU A 6 -7.47 17.07 -12.19
C GLU A 6 -6.77 17.88 -11.09
N ASN A 7 -6.78 19.22 -11.17
CA ASN A 7 -6.23 20.08 -10.14
C ASN A 7 -6.95 19.86 -8.79
N LEU A 8 -8.28 19.81 -8.80
CA LEU A 8 -9.06 19.54 -7.61
C LEU A 8 -8.73 18.14 -7.01
N ALA A 9 -8.62 17.12 -7.88
CA ALA A 9 -8.27 15.77 -7.46
C ALA A 9 -6.86 15.73 -6.81
N GLU A 10 -5.90 16.47 -7.36
CA GLU A 10 -4.55 16.60 -6.80
C GLU A 10 -4.55 17.31 -5.44
N ASP A 11 -5.29 18.39 -5.30
CA ASP A 11 -5.43 19.11 -4.03
C ASP A 11 -6.05 18.24 -2.95
N LEU A 12 -7.08 17.47 -3.29
CA LEU A 12 -7.74 16.54 -2.37
C LEU A 12 -6.91 15.27 -2.07
N GLN A 13 -5.92 14.94 -2.89
CA GLN A 13 -5.11 13.74 -2.71
C GLN A 13 -4.39 13.73 -1.36
N ARG A 14 -3.91 14.88 -0.89
CA ARG A 14 -3.16 15.02 0.38
C ARG A 14 -3.97 14.61 1.61
N THR A 15 -5.27 14.93 1.62
CA THR A 15 -6.20 14.59 2.72
C THR A 15 -7.07 13.37 2.40
N GLY A 16 -7.02 12.88 1.16
CA GLY A 16 -7.68 11.68 0.68
C GLY A 16 -6.72 10.48 0.65
N GLY A 17 -6.35 10.01 -0.54
CA GLY A 17 -5.54 8.81 -0.73
C GLY A 17 -4.22 8.80 0.06
N ASP A 18 -3.48 9.90 0.04
CA ASP A 18 -2.17 9.98 0.71
C ASP A 18 -2.31 9.96 2.24
N ALA A 19 -3.40 10.52 2.79
CA ALA A 19 -3.66 10.47 4.22
C ALA A 19 -3.87 9.02 4.70
N TRP A 20 -4.59 8.21 3.93
CA TRP A 20 -4.78 6.79 4.25
C TRP A 20 -3.49 5.98 4.16
N SER A 21 -2.64 6.28 3.17
CA SER A 21 -1.30 5.67 3.08
C SER A 21 -0.41 6.03 4.26
N ARG A 22 -0.41 7.30 4.68
CA ARG A 22 0.34 7.75 5.87
C ARG A 22 -0.18 7.09 7.14
N LEU A 23 -1.49 7.00 7.31
CA LEU A 23 -2.09 6.34 8.47
C LEU A 23 -1.68 4.87 8.55
N GLN A 24 -1.71 4.15 7.42
CA GLN A 24 -1.23 2.77 7.37
C GLN A 24 0.23 2.66 7.84
N GLY A 25 1.11 3.51 7.33
CA GLY A 25 2.52 3.55 7.76
C GLY A 25 2.68 3.85 9.24
N GLN A 26 1.90 4.80 9.78
CA GLN A 26 1.91 5.13 11.21
C GLN A 26 1.44 3.95 12.07
N ILE A 27 0.36 3.27 11.67
CA ILE A 27 -0.12 2.08 12.39
C ILE A 27 0.99 1.03 12.45
N ILE A 28 1.54 0.63 11.29
CA ILE A 28 2.59 -0.40 11.22
C ILE A 28 3.82 -0.01 12.05
N SER A 29 4.25 1.24 11.98
CA SER A 29 5.44 1.72 12.72
C SER A 29 5.26 1.71 14.24
N ASN A 30 4.02 1.75 14.72
CA ASN A 30 3.70 1.74 16.15
C ASN A 30 3.29 0.35 16.68
N LEU A 31 3.24 -0.68 15.83
CA LEU A 31 2.98 -2.03 16.30
C LEU A 31 4.21 -2.58 17.02
N VAL A 32 3.99 -2.99 18.28
CA VAL A 32 5.03 -3.56 19.15
C VAL A 32 4.49 -4.84 19.79
N ASP A 33 5.27 -5.91 19.71
CA ASP A 33 4.99 -7.12 20.45
C ASP A 33 5.26 -6.91 21.94
N LYS A 34 4.21 -7.03 22.74
CA LYS A 34 4.28 -6.74 24.19
C LYS A 34 5.11 -7.73 24.98
N GLU A 35 5.29 -8.95 24.48
CA GLU A 35 6.07 -9.97 25.15
C GLU A 35 7.58 -9.74 25.00
N THR A 36 8.00 -9.38 23.78
CA THR A 36 9.43 -9.22 23.46
C THR A 36 9.89 -7.76 23.41
N GLY A 37 8.96 -6.81 23.36
CA GLY A 37 9.22 -5.38 23.11
C GLY A 37 9.69 -5.07 21.69
N LYS A 38 9.68 -6.05 20.78
CA LYS A 38 10.12 -5.87 19.39
C LYS A 38 9.05 -5.15 18.57
N THR A 39 9.48 -4.22 17.74
CA THR A 39 8.62 -3.57 16.75
C THR A 39 8.29 -4.54 15.61
N PHE A 40 7.21 -4.26 14.87
CA PHE A 40 6.84 -5.01 13.68
C PHE A 40 8.02 -5.15 12.69
N ASN A 41 8.77 -4.07 12.45
CA ASN A 41 9.92 -4.10 11.55
C ASN A 41 11.08 -4.97 12.08
N GLN A 42 11.29 -4.99 13.39
CA GLN A 42 12.29 -5.87 13.99
C GLN A 42 11.91 -7.34 13.84
N LEU A 43 10.63 -7.68 14.07
CA LEU A 43 10.13 -9.04 13.82
C LEU A 43 10.29 -9.42 12.34
N ARG A 44 9.95 -8.51 11.42
CA ARG A 44 10.10 -8.75 9.97
C ARG A 44 11.54 -9.01 9.55
N ASN A 45 12.51 -8.35 10.19
CA ASN A 45 13.93 -8.60 9.94
C ASN A 45 14.37 -10.00 10.39
N GLU A 46 13.69 -10.60 11.36
CA GLU A 46 13.98 -11.97 11.79
C GLU A 46 13.61 -13.04 10.75
N ALA A 47 12.86 -12.70 9.71
CA ALA A 47 12.62 -13.57 8.55
C ALA A 47 13.93 -13.98 7.84
N TYR A 48 15.00 -13.21 8.03
CA TYR A 48 16.33 -13.49 7.46
C TYR A 48 17.26 -14.24 8.43
N SER A 49 16.78 -14.65 9.60
CA SER A 49 17.56 -15.46 10.56
C SER A 49 17.89 -16.84 10.00
N ASP A 50 19.07 -17.35 10.28
CA ASP A 50 19.46 -18.72 9.93
C ASP A 50 18.59 -19.77 10.66
N SER A 51 18.10 -19.45 11.86
CA SER A 51 17.23 -20.31 12.65
C SER A 51 15.80 -20.35 12.09
N LYS A 52 15.37 -21.54 11.67
CA LYS A 52 13.98 -21.79 11.24
C LYS A 52 12.97 -21.48 12.34
N GLU A 53 13.31 -21.80 13.59
CA GLU A 53 12.44 -21.55 14.75
C GLU A 53 12.25 -20.05 14.97
N THR A 54 13.31 -19.25 14.88
CA THR A 54 13.26 -17.80 15.00
C THR A 54 12.37 -17.20 13.90
N ARG A 55 12.55 -17.63 12.63
CA ARG A 55 11.71 -17.16 11.51
C ARG A 55 10.24 -17.46 11.73
N LYS A 56 9.91 -18.69 12.21
CA LYS A 56 8.53 -19.11 12.45
C LYS A 56 7.89 -18.27 13.57
N THR A 57 8.58 -18.15 14.71
CA THR A 57 8.08 -17.37 15.86
C THR A 57 7.85 -15.91 15.49
N ALA A 58 8.78 -15.31 14.77
CA ALA A 58 8.65 -13.93 14.29
C ALA A 58 7.43 -13.75 13.38
N TYR A 59 7.23 -14.68 12.45
CA TYR A 59 6.06 -14.67 11.55
C TYR A 59 4.73 -14.77 12.31
N GLU A 60 4.64 -15.68 13.28
CA GLU A 60 3.43 -15.84 14.10
C GLU A 60 3.12 -14.56 14.90
N LYS A 61 4.15 -13.91 15.44
CA LYS A 61 4.00 -12.62 16.14
C LYS A 61 3.61 -11.48 15.19
N GLU A 62 4.18 -11.41 13.99
CA GLU A 62 3.74 -10.44 12.95
C GLU A 62 2.24 -10.59 12.66
N LEU A 63 1.78 -11.83 12.44
CA LEU A 63 0.36 -12.08 12.16
C LEU A 63 -0.55 -11.65 13.31
N ALA A 64 -0.14 -11.92 14.55
CA ALA A 64 -0.89 -11.52 15.74
C ALA A 64 -1.00 -10.00 15.86
N LEU A 65 0.08 -9.26 15.59
CA LEU A 65 0.09 -7.80 15.57
C LEU A 65 -0.84 -7.24 14.48
N LEU A 66 -0.79 -7.81 13.28
CA LEU A 66 -1.66 -7.39 12.16
C LEU A 66 -3.14 -7.70 12.44
N GLU A 67 -3.43 -8.85 13.06
CA GLU A 67 -4.80 -9.20 13.45
C GLU A 67 -5.37 -8.17 14.45
N GLY A 68 -4.56 -7.71 15.40
CA GLY A 68 -4.94 -6.66 16.35
C GLY A 68 -5.24 -5.30 15.68
N ALA A 69 -4.64 -5.02 14.53
CA ALA A 69 -4.78 -3.77 13.78
C ALA A 69 -5.64 -3.90 12.50
N LYS A 70 -6.29 -5.04 12.27
CA LYS A 70 -6.96 -5.34 10.99
C LYS A 70 -8.04 -4.34 10.60
N ILE A 71 -8.83 -3.84 11.55
CA ILE A 71 -9.92 -2.90 11.25
C ILE A 71 -9.39 -1.59 10.68
N PRO A 72 -8.47 -0.85 11.34
CA PRO A 72 -7.94 0.37 10.77
C PRO A 72 -7.10 0.13 9.51
N LEU A 73 -6.37 -0.99 9.41
CA LEU A 73 -5.63 -1.33 8.19
C LEU A 73 -6.56 -1.62 7.01
N ALA A 74 -7.67 -2.33 7.23
CA ALA A 74 -8.70 -2.54 6.21
C ALA A 74 -9.35 -1.23 5.78
N ALA A 75 -9.62 -0.31 6.71
CA ALA A 75 -10.14 1.02 6.40
C ALA A 75 -9.16 1.81 5.53
N CYS A 76 -7.86 1.81 5.86
CA CYS A 76 -6.83 2.45 5.03
C CYS A 76 -6.83 1.91 3.61
N LEU A 77 -6.81 0.58 3.45
CA LEU A 77 -6.80 -0.07 2.14
C LEU A 77 -8.06 0.24 1.32
N ASN A 78 -9.24 0.08 1.93
CA ASN A 78 -10.51 0.27 1.24
C ASN A 78 -10.69 1.71 0.78
N ASN A 79 -10.37 2.69 1.61
CA ASN A 79 -10.50 4.10 1.25
C ASN A 79 -9.48 4.53 0.19
N LEU A 80 -8.22 4.08 0.30
CA LEU A 80 -7.21 4.32 -0.73
C LEU A 80 -7.62 3.73 -2.08
N LYS A 81 -8.08 2.48 -2.09
CA LYS A 81 -8.55 1.81 -3.31
C LYS A 81 -9.83 2.44 -3.85
N GLY A 82 -10.76 2.81 -2.98
CA GLY A 82 -11.99 3.51 -3.36
C GLY A 82 -11.72 4.83 -4.08
N ALA A 83 -10.83 5.66 -3.55
CA ALA A 83 -10.38 6.90 -4.19
C ALA A 83 -9.74 6.62 -5.56
N THR A 84 -8.86 5.62 -5.63
CA THR A 84 -8.20 5.20 -6.88
C THR A 84 -9.22 4.77 -7.95
N VAL A 85 -10.17 3.90 -7.59
CA VAL A 85 -11.21 3.40 -8.50
C VAL A 85 -12.08 4.54 -9.01
N THR A 86 -12.44 5.48 -8.13
CA THR A 86 -13.24 6.66 -8.50
C THR A 86 -12.52 7.52 -9.53
N LEU A 87 -11.25 7.85 -9.29
CA LEU A 87 -10.46 8.65 -10.22
C LEU A 87 -10.21 7.96 -11.55
N ASN A 88 -9.89 6.66 -11.53
CA ASN A 88 -9.70 5.89 -12.76
C ASN A 88 -10.98 5.90 -13.62
N ARG A 89 -12.15 5.69 -13.01
CA ARG A 89 -13.44 5.77 -13.71
C ARG A 89 -13.68 7.16 -14.32
N ARG A 90 -13.40 8.22 -13.57
CA ARG A 90 -13.54 9.61 -14.05
C ARG A 90 -12.59 9.93 -15.20
N ARG A 91 -11.42 9.27 -15.25
CA ARG A 91 -10.44 9.38 -16.34
C ARG A 91 -10.76 8.49 -17.54
N ASN A 92 -11.84 7.70 -17.48
CA ASN A 92 -12.21 6.66 -18.45
C ASN A 92 -11.12 5.59 -18.64
N TRP A 93 -10.36 5.32 -17.61
CA TRP A 93 -9.40 4.22 -17.59
C TRP A 93 -10.12 2.90 -17.29
N THR A 94 -10.04 1.97 -18.24
CA THR A 94 -10.73 0.68 -18.18
C THR A 94 -9.81 -0.44 -17.69
N ASP A 95 -8.48 -0.25 -17.86
CA ASP A 95 -7.47 -1.21 -17.42
C ASP A 95 -6.72 -0.66 -16.19
N ALA A 96 -6.50 -1.54 -15.21
CA ALA A 96 -5.75 -1.20 -13.99
C ALA A 96 -4.31 -0.72 -14.29
N ILE A 97 -3.73 -1.17 -15.42
CA ILE A 97 -2.36 -0.80 -15.84
C ILE A 97 -2.27 0.66 -16.34
N GLU A 98 -3.36 1.25 -16.83
CA GLU A 98 -3.35 2.58 -17.44
C GLU A 98 -2.84 3.66 -16.47
N ARG A 99 -3.19 3.54 -15.18
CA ARG A 99 -2.68 4.43 -14.15
C ARG A 99 -1.15 4.35 -14.05
N SER A 100 -0.60 3.14 -14.04
CA SER A 100 0.84 2.92 -13.92
C SER A 100 1.59 3.42 -15.16
N LEU A 101 1.03 3.19 -16.36
CA LEU A 101 1.59 3.70 -17.61
C LEU A 101 1.60 5.23 -17.64
N SER A 102 0.49 5.86 -17.22
CA SER A 102 0.38 7.31 -17.13
C SER A 102 1.37 7.92 -16.14
N SER A 103 1.49 7.32 -14.95
CA SER A 103 2.44 7.75 -13.93
C SER A 103 3.89 7.59 -14.37
N ALA A 104 4.23 6.49 -15.03
CA ALA A 104 5.55 6.22 -15.58
C ALA A 104 5.83 7.00 -16.89
N ARG A 105 4.81 7.66 -17.46
CA ARG A 105 4.89 8.37 -18.75
C ARG A 105 5.37 7.48 -19.91
N ILE A 106 4.98 6.21 -19.90
CA ILE A 106 5.29 5.25 -20.97
C ILE A 106 4.01 4.78 -21.67
N ARG A 107 4.15 4.30 -22.90
CA ARG A 107 3.05 3.71 -23.66
C ARG A 107 2.99 2.21 -23.41
N LYS A 108 1.78 1.62 -23.54
CA LYS A 108 1.58 0.18 -23.41
C LYS A 108 2.53 -0.62 -24.28
N LYS A 109 2.75 -0.19 -25.55
CA LYS A 109 3.71 -0.83 -26.47
C LYS A 109 5.14 -0.91 -25.88
N THR A 110 5.57 0.12 -25.15
CA THR A 110 6.89 0.12 -24.49
C THR A 110 6.94 -0.94 -23.40
N LEU A 111 5.89 -1.03 -22.57
CA LEU A 111 5.80 -2.07 -21.55
C LEU A 111 5.79 -3.47 -22.19
N ASP A 112 4.96 -3.68 -23.20
CA ASP A 112 4.85 -4.98 -23.89
C ASP A 112 6.21 -5.41 -24.48
N SER A 113 6.97 -4.46 -25.02
CA SER A 113 8.34 -4.74 -25.52
C SER A 113 9.32 -5.11 -24.41
N LEU A 114 9.19 -4.51 -23.22
CA LEU A 114 10.04 -4.82 -22.06
C LEU A 114 9.74 -6.20 -21.46
N ILE A 115 8.48 -6.60 -21.47
CA ILE A 115 8.06 -7.91 -20.93
C ILE A 115 8.34 -9.03 -21.94
N GLY A 116 8.30 -8.74 -23.24
CA GLY A 116 8.50 -9.72 -24.31
C GLY A 116 9.96 -9.96 -24.71
N ALA A 117 10.90 -9.21 -24.10
CA ALA A 117 12.35 -9.38 -24.33
C ALA A 117 12.96 -10.38 -23.34
#